data_4f55d15a443f612edc53fcbb5d5c6627
#
_entry.id   4f55d15a443f612edc53fcbb5d5c6627
#
_cell.length_a   1.000
_cell.length_b   1.000
_cell.length_c   1.000
_cell.angle_alpha   90.00
_cell.angle_beta   90.00
_cell.angle_gamma   90.00
#
_symmetry.space_group_name_H-M   'P 1'
#
loop_
_entity.id
_entity.type
_entity.pdbx_description
1 polymer ?
#
loop_
_entity_poly.entity_id
_entity_poly.type
_entity_poly.pdbx_seq_one_letter_code
_entity_poly.pdbx_strand_id
1 'polypeptide(L)'
;MTTTDTYVSTPGEILKEEFLEPLGISQYRLAKAIGKPQSAVSDIVHGKRAITPEMAYLIGTALGTTPDFWLQLQTTYQLKTLNPLSLPDVEVLVN
;
A
#
# COMPACT_ATOMS: atom_id res chain seq x y z
N MET A 1 5.65 -25.37 4.52
CA MET A 1 5.31 -24.87 4.31
C MET A 1 4.69 -24.47 3.62
N THR A 2 4.40 -24.28 3.55
CA THR A 2 3.88 -23.85 3.06
C THR A 2 3.35 -23.23 2.59
N THR A 3 3.21 -22.99 2.35
CA THR A 3 2.73 -22.30 2.02
C THR A 3 2.14 -21.76 1.41
N THR A 4 1.89 -21.66 1.24
CA THR A 4 1.29 -21.17 0.74
C THR A 4 0.85 -20.28 0.61
N ASP A 5 1.11 -19.97 0.50
CA ASP A 5 0.61 -18.98 0.72
C ASP A 5 0.05 -18.18 -0.17
N THR A 6 -1.19 -18.09 -0.16
CA THR A 6 -1.94 -17.23 -1.03
C THR A 6 -2.17 -15.86 -0.42
N TYR A 7 -1.75 -15.67 0.81
CA TYR A 7 -1.93 -14.37 1.46
C TYR A 7 -0.89 -13.37 0.98
N VAL A 8 -1.35 -12.18 0.64
CA VAL A 8 -0.49 -11.08 0.22
C VAL A 8 -0.80 -9.89 1.12
N SER A 9 0.23 -9.37 1.79
CA SER A 9 0.05 -8.22 2.68
C SER A 9 -0.32 -6.99 1.87
N THR A 10 -1.30 -6.24 2.36
CA THR A 10 -1.64 -4.97 1.74
C THR A 10 -0.61 -3.91 2.12
N PRO A 11 -0.46 -2.85 1.31
CA PRO A 11 0.41 -1.75 1.71
C PRO A 11 0.03 -1.15 3.06
N GLY A 12 -1.27 -1.12 3.37
CA GLY A 12 -1.73 -0.61 4.67
C GLY A 12 -1.29 -1.47 5.83
N GLU A 13 -1.28 -2.79 5.64
CA GLU A 13 -0.76 -3.70 6.67
C GLU A 13 0.73 -3.48 6.90
N ILE A 14 1.48 -3.30 5.81
CA ILE A 14 2.91 -3.01 5.91
C ILE A 14 3.12 -1.68 6.66
N LEU A 15 2.35 -0.66 6.32
CA LEU A 15 2.43 0.63 7.00
C LEU A 15 2.20 0.46 8.50
N LYS A 16 1.14 -0.26 8.87
CA LYS A 16 0.79 -0.44 10.26
C LYS A 16 1.82 -1.29 11.01
N GLU A 17 2.12 -2.47 10.47
CA GLU A 17 2.87 -3.48 11.21
C GLU A 17 4.37 -3.30 11.14
N GLU A 18 4.87 -2.74 10.03
CA GLU A 18 6.31 -2.61 9.86
C GLU A 18 6.84 -1.21 10.21
N PHE A 19 5.94 -0.23 10.29
CA PHE A 19 6.36 1.16 10.54
C PHE A 19 5.67 1.77 11.75
N LEU A 20 4.34 1.84 11.74
CA LEU A 20 3.66 2.58 12.81
C LEU A 20 3.81 1.91 14.16
N GLU A 21 3.54 0.61 14.22
CA GLU A 21 3.63 -0.11 15.50
C GLU A 21 5.06 -0.17 16.05
N PRO A 22 6.05 -0.58 15.24
CA PRO A 22 7.41 -0.61 15.77
C PRO A 22 7.95 0.75 16.19
N LEU A 23 7.51 1.82 15.52
CA LEU A 23 7.98 3.17 15.83
C LEU A 23 7.15 3.86 16.90
N GLY A 24 6.06 3.23 17.35
CA GLY A 24 5.19 3.84 18.35
C GLY A 24 4.44 5.04 17.82
N ILE A 25 4.14 5.07 16.51
CA ILE A 25 3.44 6.19 15.87
C ILE A 25 2.00 5.80 15.66
N SER A 26 1.07 6.61 16.18
CA SER A 26 -0.35 6.38 15.96
C SER A 26 -0.77 6.84 14.56
N GLN A 27 -1.91 6.33 14.09
CA GLN A 27 -2.47 6.80 12.84
C GLN A 27 -2.78 8.29 12.90
N TYR A 28 -3.29 8.74 14.05
CA TYR A 28 -3.55 10.16 14.25
C TYR A 28 -2.26 10.99 14.11
N ARG A 29 -1.18 10.52 14.72
CA ARG A 29 0.08 11.26 14.67
C ARG A 29 0.63 11.34 13.26
N LEU A 30 0.56 10.24 12.50
CA LEU A 30 1.00 10.26 11.11
C LEU A 30 0.13 11.22 10.29
N ALA A 31 -1.19 11.14 10.46
CA ALA A 31 -2.11 12.01 9.71
C ALA A 31 -1.78 13.48 9.98
N LYS A 32 -1.53 13.80 11.22
CA LYS A 32 -1.20 15.18 11.60
C LYS A 32 0.12 15.61 10.96
N ALA A 33 1.12 14.72 10.95
CA ALA A 33 2.42 15.03 10.38
C ALA A 33 2.35 15.31 8.88
N ILE A 34 1.48 14.59 8.16
CA ILE A 34 1.38 14.74 6.71
C ILE A 34 0.27 15.71 6.29
N GLY A 35 -0.43 16.30 7.25
CA GLY A 35 -1.46 17.29 6.95
C GLY A 35 -2.70 16.73 6.30
N LYS A 36 -3.07 15.48 6.64
CA LYS A 36 -4.25 14.83 6.09
C LYS A 36 -5.19 14.42 7.22
N PRO A 37 -6.49 14.24 6.92
CA PRO A 37 -7.41 13.72 7.94
C PRO A 37 -7.00 12.32 8.40
N GLN A 38 -7.29 12.00 9.65
CA GLN A 38 -6.99 10.67 10.16
C GLN A 38 -7.70 9.58 9.35
N SER A 39 -8.89 9.89 8.83
CA SER A 39 -9.63 8.94 8.01
C SER A 39 -8.86 8.51 6.76
N ALA A 40 -8.04 9.41 6.19
CA ALA A 40 -7.23 9.06 5.03
C ALA A 40 -6.19 8.00 5.38
N VAL A 41 -5.53 8.15 6.53
CA VAL A 41 -4.56 7.15 6.99
C VAL A 41 -5.27 5.87 7.38
N SER A 42 -6.38 5.97 8.10
CA SER A 42 -7.14 4.80 8.51
C SER A 42 -7.64 3.99 7.32
N ASP A 43 -8.12 4.67 6.27
CA ASP A 43 -8.59 3.99 5.07
C ASP A 43 -7.48 3.22 4.39
N ILE A 44 -6.27 3.77 4.38
CA ILE A 44 -5.11 3.06 3.81
C ILE A 44 -4.76 1.85 4.66
N VAL A 45 -4.71 2.03 5.98
CA VAL A 45 -4.37 0.94 6.90
C VAL A 45 -5.36 -0.22 6.76
N HIS A 46 -6.63 0.08 6.55
CA HIS A 46 -7.68 -0.94 6.45
C HIS A 46 -7.93 -1.42 5.02
N GLY A 47 -7.11 -1.00 4.07
CA GLY A 47 -7.23 -1.47 2.70
C GLY A 47 -8.39 -0.87 1.92
N LYS A 48 -9.00 0.19 2.43
CA LYS A 48 -10.14 0.83 1.77
C LYS A 48 -9.72 1.88 0.75
N ARG A 49 -8.46 2.25 0.76
CA ARG A 49 -7.93 3.29 -0.12
C ARG A 49 -6.53 2.91 -0.56
N ALA A 50 -6.28 3.00 -1.86
CA ALA A 50 -4.95 2.77 -2.41
C ALA A 50 -4.02 3.94 -2.06
N ILE A 51 -2.73 3.65 -2.03
CA ILE A 51 -1.72 4.69 -1.82
C ILE A 51 -1.46 5.35 -3.17
N THR A 52 -1.82 6.63 -3.27
CA THR A 52 -1.58 7.43 -4.46
C THR A 52 -0.15 7.98 -4.44
N PRO A 53 0.35 8.52 -5.58
CA PRO A 53 1.67 9.15 -5.58
C PRO A 53 1.79 10.25 -4.54
N GLU A 54 0.75 11.07 -4.35
CA GLU A 54 0.79 12.12 -3.33
C GLU A 54 0.97 11.52 -1.94
N MET A 55 0.15 10.50 -1.61
CA MET A 55 0.25 9.87 -0.29
C MET A 55 1.58 9.16 -0.11
N ALA A 56 2.10 8.54 -1.17
CA ALA A 56 3.40 7.89 -1.11
C ALA A 56 4.50 8.90 -0.79
N TYR A 57 4.43 10.07 -1.39
CA TYR A 57 5.40 11.13 -1.11
C TYR A 57 5.31 11.61 0.33
N LEU A 58 4.09 11.86 0.81
CA LEU A 58 3.88 12.36 2.16
C LEU A 58 4.29 11.34 3.22
N ILE A 59 3.84 10.11 3.06
CA ILE A 59 4.18 9.04 4.00
C ILE A 59 5.68 8.78 3.97
N GLY A 60 6.27 8.74 2.78
CA GLY A 60 7.70 8.52 2.64
C GLY A 60 8.50 9.61 3.33
N THR A 61 8.10 10.86 3.18
CA THR A 61 8.77 11.97 3.83
C THR A 61 8.68 11.86 5.35
N ALA A 62 7.48 11.54 5.85
CA ALA A 62 7.26 11.47 7.30
C ALA A 62 8.01 10.29 7.93
N LEU A 63 8.14 9.18 7.24
CA LEU A 63 8.71 7.95 7.79
C LEU A 63 10.14 7.68 7.33
N GLY A 64 10.72 8.55 6.53
CA GLY A 64 12.10 8.39 6.09
C GLY A 64 12.29 7.32 5.01
N THR A 65 11.26 7.07 4.21
CA THR A 65 11.33 6.16 3.08
C THR A 65 11.13 6.95 1.80
N THR A 66 11.15 6.24 0.65
CA THR A 66 10.94 6.90 -0.64
C THR A 66 9.50 6.72 -1.09
N PRO A 67 8.99 7.62 -1.93
CA PRO A 67 7.67 7.40 -2.53
C PRO A 67 7.62 6.10 -3.33
N ASP A 68 8.70 5.77 -4.04
CA ASP A 68 8.75 4.55 -4.84
C ASP A 68 8.52 3.30 -4.02
N PHE A 69 9.04 3.27 -2.79
CA PHE A 69 8.84 2.13 -1.91
C PHE A 69 7.34 1.84 -1.73
N TRP A 70 6.57 2.88 -1.42
CA TRP A 70 5.13 2.71 -1.17
C TRP A 70 4.37 2.39 -2.44
N LEU A 71 4.75 3.02 -3.56
CA LEU A 71 4.08 2.75 -4.83
C LEU A 71 4.37 1.35 -5.33
N GLN A 72 5.58 0.84 -5.10
CA GLN A 72 5.89 -0.54 -5.47
C GLN A 72 5.12 -1.55 -4.64
N LEU A 73 4.95 -1.29 -3.35
CA LEU A 73 4.10 -2.15 -2.53
C LEU A 73 2.68 -2.20 -3.08
N GLN A 74 2.15 -1.04 -3.46
CA GLN A 74 0.80 -0.95 -3.99
C GLN A 74 0.67 -1.69 -5.31
N THR A 75 1.60 -1.47 -6.21
CA THR A 75 1.58 -2.12 -7.54
C THR A 75 1.74 -3.62 -7.41
N THR A 76 2.67 -4.06 -6.58
CA THR A 76 2.90 -5.48 -6.36
C THR A 76 1.64 -6.14 -5.81
N TYR A 77 0.99 -5.50 -4.85
CA TYR A 77 -0.23 -6.02 -4.26
C TYR A 77 -1.32 -6.13 -5.32
N GLN A 78 -1.50 -5.08 -6.11
CA GLN A 78 -2.55 -5.04 -7.14
C GLN A 78 -2.32 -6.11 -8.20
N LEU A 79 -1.08 -6.31 -8.63
CA LEU A 79 -0.78 -7.34 -9.62
C LEU A 79 -1.00 -8.74 -9.06
N LYS A 80 -0.60 -8.97 -7.82
CA LYS A 80 -0.73 -10.31 -7.23
C LYS A 80 -2.17 -10.68 -6.94
N THR A 81 -3.04 -9.70 -6.74
CA THR A 81 -4.45 -9.97 -6.45
C THR A 81 -5.34 -9.83 -7.68
N LEU A 82 -4.76 -9.42 -8.81
CA LEU A 82 -5.52 -9.32 -10.06
C LEU A 82 -5.88 -10.72 -10.53
N ASN A 83 -7.14 -10.90 -10.90
CA ASN A 83 -7.61 -12.16 -11.47
C ASN A 83 -7.58 -12.05 -12.99
N PRO A 84 -6.62 -12.70 -13.67
CA PRO A 84 -6.55 -12.59 -15.14
C PRO A 84 -7.80 -13.11 -15.84
N LEU A 85 -8.52 -14.02 -15.20
CA LEU A 85 -9.72 -14.60 -15.80
C LEU A 85 -10.87 -13.59 -15.88
N SER A 86 -10.79 -12.48 -15.14
CA SER A 86 -11.79 -11.42 -15.19
C SER A 86 -11.51 -10.42 -16.31
N LEU A 87 -10.40 -10.57 -17.01
CA LEU A 87 -10.00 -9.63 -18.06
C LEU A 87 -10.44 -10.15 -19.42
N PRO A 88 -10.66 -9.24 -20.39
CA PRO A 88 -10.98 -9.69 -21.76
C PRO A 88 -9.77 -10.36 -22.38
N ASP A 89 -10.05 -11.18 -23.38
CA ASP A 89 -8.97 -11.77 -24.17
C ASP A 89 -8.22 -10.66 -24.90
N VAL A 90 -6.91 -10.80 -24.95
CA VAL A 90 -6.06 -9.80 -25.57
C VAL A 90 -5.41 -10.40 -26.80
N GLU A 91 -5.53 -9.73 -27.93
CA GLU A 91 -4.85 -10.14 -29.16
C GLU A 91 -3.40 -9.71 -29.07
N VAL A 92 -2.48 -10.66 -29.35
CA VAL A 92 -1.06 -10.36 -29.34
C VAL A 92 -0.69 -9.75 -30.68
N LEU A 93 -0.20 -8.52 -30.66
CA LEU A 93 0.09 -7.76 -31.90
C LEU A 93 1.56 -7.86 -32.33
N VAL A 94 2.43 -8.44 -31.51
CA VAL A 94 3.85 -8.58 -31.83
C VAL A 94 4.25 -10.03 -31.61
N ASN A 95 5.32 -10.43 -32.31
CA ASN A 95 5.79 -11.82 -32.22
C ASN A 95 6.68 -12.01 -31.00
#